data_ce0851b2f3c5bb611b2d453b830bf37d
#
_entry.id   ce0851b2f3c5bb611b2d453b830bf37d
#
_cell.length_a   1.000
_cell.length_b   1.000
_cell.length_c   1.000
_cell.angle_alpha   90.00
_cell.angle_beta   90.00
_cell.angle_gamma   90.00
#
_symmetry.space_group_name_H-M   'P 1'
#
loop_
_entity.id
_entity.type
_entity.pdbx_description
1 polymer ?
#
loop_
_entity_poly.entity_id
_entity_poly.type
_entity_poly.pdbx_seq_one_letter_code
_entity_poly.pdbx_strand_id
1 'polypeptide(L)'
;MPVLERLKVLIRGTCNLPRLKKNGLKVGKNFQMLEGCIIDPGHCWLISIGDHVTLAPRVQILAHDASTKMFLGYTKIGKVTIGNHVFIGAGTIILPNTRIADNTIIGAGSVVTDDCKSGVYVGNPARYICSLAEYLDKEKELMLHTCVYDREWTIGRITDERKDRMVKELDDQIGFVK
;
A
#
# COMPACT_ATOMS: atom_id res chain seq x y z
N MET A 1 19.36 -16.51 -10.66
CA MET A 1 19.46 -15.03 -10.61
C MET A 1 20.90 -14.62 -10.74
N PRO A 2 21.28 -13.72 -11.66
CA PRO A 2 22.64 -13.21 -11.80
C PRO A 2 23.11 -12.54 -10.51
N VAL A 3 24.41 -12.61 -10.22
CA VAL A 3 25.04 -12.04 -9.01
C VAL A 3 24.70 -10.55 -8.85
N LEU A 4 24.59 -9.81 -9.95
CA LEU A 4 24.22 -8.38 -9.99
C LEU A 4 22.79 -8.11 -9.47
N GLU A 5 21.85 -8.99 -9.74
CA GLU A 5 20.47 -8.90 -9.22
C GLU A 5 20.42 -9.21 -7.72
N ARG A 6 21.23 -10.15 -7.24
CA ARG A 6 21.39 -10.42 -5.81
C ARG A 6 21.99 -9.23 -5.06
N LEU A 7 22.96 -8.53 -5.67
CA LEU A 7 23.55 -7.32 -5.09
C LEU A 7 22.55 -6.16 -5.04
N LYS A 8 21.76 -5.97 -6.10
CA LYS A 8 20.67 -4.96 -6.13
C LYS A 8 19.61 -5.21 -5.05
N VAL A 9 19.26 -6.48 -4.80
CA VAL A 9 18.35 -6.89 -3.74
C VAL A 9 18.92 -6.58 -2.36
N LEU A 10 20.24 -6.77 -2.16
CA LEU A 10 20.90 -6.45 -0.89
C LEU A 10 20.99 -4.94 -0.61
N ILE A 11 21.22 -4.15 -1.67
CA ILE A 11 21.42 -2.69 -1.56
C ILE A 11 20.08 -1.94 -1.52
N ARG A 12 19.02 -2.45 -2.14
CA ARG A 12 17.72 -1.78 -2.25
C ARG A 12 16.70 -2.20 -1.20
N GLY A 13 17.04 -3.10 -0.29
CA GLY A 13 16.12 -3.55 0.77
C GLY A 13 14.81 -4.12 0.24
N THR A 14 14.84 -4.80 -0.92
CA THR A 14 13.63 -5.40 -1.49
C THR A 14 13.12 -6.51 -0.59
N CYS A 15 11.86 -6.39 -0.20
CA CYS A 15 11.14 -7.35 0.61
C CYS A 15 11.12 -8.73 -0.07
N ASN A 16 11.83 -9.70 0.49
CA ASN A 16 11.85 -11.07 -0.03
C ASN A 16 10.61 -11.82 0.50
N LEU A 17 9.48 -11.66 -0.18
CA LEU A 17 8.20 -12.24 0.21
C LEU A 17 8.24 -13.78 0.46
N PRO A 18 8.89 -14.60 -0.39
CA PRO A 18 9.05 -16.04 -0.12
C PRO A 18 9.76 -16.32 1.21
N ARG A 19 10.83 -15.58 1.52
CA ARG A 19 11.55 -15.71 2.79
C ARG A 19 10.69 -15.32 3.98
N LEU A 20 9.94 -14.22 3.87
CA LEU A 20 9.04 -13.77 4.94
C LEU A 20 7.92 -14.78 5.20
N LYS A 21 7.31 -15.33 4.14
CA LYS A 21 6.31 -16.40 4.27
C LYS A 21 6.88 -17.64 4.97
N LYS A 22 8.11 -18.05 4.61
CA LYS A 22 8.81 -19.16 5.30
C LYS A 22 9.04 -18.85 6.78
N ASN A 23 9.23 -17.58 7.13
CA ASN A 23 9.43 -17.10 8.50
C ASN A 23 8.12 -16.79 9.25
N GLY A 24 6.96 -17.14 8.69
CA GLY A 24 5.67 -17.05 9.38
C GLY A 24 4.77 -15.87 8.99
N LEU A 25 5.16 -15.03 8.02
CA LEU A 25 4.26 -14.03 7.44
C LEU A 25 3.05 -14.72 6.79
N LYS A 26 1.85 -14.30 7.15
CA LYS A 26 0.61 -14.77 6.53
C LYS A 26 0.15 -13.80 5.46
N VAL A 27 -0.10 -14.29 4.24
CA VAL A 27 -0.54 -13.47 3.10
C VAL A 27 -1.57 -14.24 2.30
N GLY A 28 -2.71 -13.62 2.07
CA GLY A 28 -3.83 -14.15 1.29
C GLY A 28 -3.59 -14.15 -0.22
N LYS A 29 -4.67 -14.39 -0.95
CA LYS A 29 -4.69 -14.46 -2.43
C LYS A 29 -4.67 -13.05 -3.03
N ASN A 30 -4.19 -12.94 -4.29
CA ASN A 30 -4.20 -11.70 -5.07
C ASN A 30 -3.55 -10.50 -4.33
N PHE A 31 -2.53 -10.80 -3.52
CA PHE A 31 -1.72 -9.79 -2.87
C PHE A 31 -0.75 -9.16 -3.88
N GLN A 32 -0.72 -7.84 -3.92
CA GLN A 32 0.19 -7.07 -4.76
C GLN A 32 1.05 -6.18 -3.87
N MET A 33 2.33 -6.14 -4.16
CA MET A 33 3.29 -5.31 -3.45
C MET A 33 4.20 -4.63 -4.46
N LEU A 34 4.14 -3.30 -4.51
CA LEU A 34 4.94 -2.51 -5.43
C LEU A 34 6.34 -2.22 -4.87
N GLU A 35 7.15 -1.55 -5.67
CA GLU A 35 8.58 -1.37 -5.38
C GLU A 35 8.86 -0.61 -4.08
N GLY A 36 9.92 -1.01 -3.38
CA GLY A 36 10.40 -0.33 -2.17
C GLY A 36 9.61 -0.59 -0.91
N CYS A 37 8.59 -1.48 -0.93
CA CYS A 37 7.87 -1.84 0.28
C CYS A 37 8.74 -2.60 1.27
N ILE A 38 8.50 -2.39 2.56
CA ILE A 38 9.14 -3.07 3.68
C ILE A 38 8.06 -3.75 4.52
N ILE A 39 8.19 -5.06 4.71
CA ILE A 39 7.44 -5.82 5.72
C ILE A 39 8.46 -6.27 6.75
N ASP A 40 8.23 -5.93 8.02
CA ASP A 40 9.15 -6.19 9.13
C ASP A 40 9.78 -7.59 9.05
N PRO A 41 11.08 -7.70 8.73
CA PRO A 41 11.70 -9.02 8.57
C PRO A 41 12.01 -9.69 9.91
N GLY A 42 12.10 -8.91 11.00
CA GLY A 42 12.45 -9.39 12.33
C GLY A 42 11.27 -10.01 13.08
N HIS A 43 10.04 -9.58 12.77
CA HIS A 43 8.82 -10.01 13.46
C HIS A 43 7.67 -10.30 12.49
N CYS A 44 7.97 -10.77 11.28
CA CYS A 44 6.98 -10.98 10.22
C CYS A 44 5.88 -12.01 10.58
N TRP A 45 6.13 -12.92 11.51
CA TRP A 45 5.12 -13.85 12.04
C TRP A 45 4.00 -13.18 12.85
N LEU A 46 4.18 -11.92 13.23
CA LEU A 46 3.13 -11.09 13.85
C LEU A 46 2.26 -10.38 12.82
N ILE A 47 2.56 -10.50 11.53
CA ILE A 47 1.86 -9.80 10.45
C ILE A 47 0.97 -10.79 9.69
N SER A 48 -0.29 -10.39 9.50
CA SER A 48 -1.23 -11.11 8.64
C SER A 48 -1.91 -10.14 7.66
N ILE A 49 -1.94 -10.54 6.40
CA ILE A 49 -2.50 -9.77 5.27
C ILE A 49 -3.55 -10.65 4.59
N GLY A 50 -4.74 -10.13 4.40
CA GLY A 50 -5.87 -10.81 3.76
C GLY A 50 -5.77 -10.90 2.25
N ASP A 51 -6.90 -11.20 1.62
CA ASP A 51 -7.03 -11.35 0.17
C ASP A 51 -7.21 -9.98 -0.51
N HIS A 52 -6.77 -9.87 -1.78
CA HIS A 52 -6.93 -8.66 -2.60
C HIS A 52 -6.38 -7.39 -1.95
N VAL A 53 -5.21 -7.48 -1.33
CA VAL A 53 -4.53 -6.34 -0.72
C VAL A 53 -3.46 -5.81 -1.67
N THR A 54 -3.42 -4.50 -1.85
CA THR A 54 -2.40 -3.81 -2.62
C THR A 54 -1.59 -2.88 -1.74
N LEU A 55 -0.28 -3.05 -1.72
CA LEU A 55 0.67 -2.11 -1.15
C LEU A 55 1.28 -1.28 -2.27
N ALA A 56 0.98 0.01 -2.31
CA ALA A 56 1.61 0.96 -3.24
C ALA A 56 3.10 1.16 -2.88
N PRO A 57 3.89 1.85 -3.72
CA PRO A 57 5.34 1.94 -3.51
C PRO A 57 5.74 2.47 -2.13
N ARG A 58 6.80 1.89 -1.55
CA ARG A 58 7.42 2.33 -0.28
C ARG A 58 6.52 2.22 0.95
N VAL A 59 5.47 1.42 0.93
CA VAL A 59 4.70 1.11 2.14
C VAL A 59 5.58 0.35 3.13
N GLN A 60 5.47 0.69 4.43
CA GLN A 60 6.19 0.04 5.51
C GLN A 60 5.22 -0.56 6.51
N ILE A 61 5.35 -1.86 6.78
CA ILE A 61 4.56 -2.57 7.80
C ILE A 61 5.52 -3.00 8.90
N LEU A 62 5.38 -2.41 10.08
CA LEU A 62 6.26 -2.61 11.22
C LEU A 62 5.51 -3.37 12.32
N ALA A 63 6.09 -4.46 12.80
CA ALA A 63 5.57 -5.24 13.93
C ALA A 63 6.42 -5.05 15.20
N HIS A 64 7.46 -4.20 15.13
CA HIS A 64 8.27 -3.82 16.28
C HIS A 64 8.62 -2.33 16.26
N ASP A 65 8.93 -1.81 17.45
CA ASP A 65 9.42 -0.45 17.68
C ASP A 65 10.50 -0.48 18.76
N ALA A 66 11.73 -0.19 18.37
CA ALA A 66 12.90 -0.24 19.23
C ALA A 66 13.16 1.09 20.01
N SER A 67 12.26 2.06 19.95
CA SER A 67 12.44 3.38 20.60
C SER A 67 12.70 3.30 22.10
N THR A 68 12.15 2.31 22.78
CA THR A 68 12.31 2.10 24.21
C THR A 68 13.55 1.29 24.59
N LYS A 69 14.22 0.65 23.61
CA LYS A 69 15.31 -0.31 23.90
C LYS A 69 16.50 0.33 24.61
N MET A 70 16.87 1.55 24.21
CA MET A 70 17.99 2.28 24.81
C MET A 70 17.75 2.60 26.30
N PHE A 71 16.48 2.85 26.68
CA PHE A 71 16.13 3.31 28.03
C PHE A 71 15.69 2.17 28.95
N LEU A 72 14.99 1.17 28.39
CA LEU A 72 14.36 0.10 29.16
C LEU A 72 14.97 -1.30 28.89
N GLY A 73 15.89 -1.42 27.93
CA GLY A 73 16.44 -2.70 27.49
C GLY A 73 15.50 -3.55 26.62
N TYR A 74 14.27 -3.09 26.35
CA TYR A 74 13.23 -3.84 25.64
C TYR A 74 12.73 -3.08 24.42
N THR A 75 12.39 -3.86 23.35
CA THR A 75 11.73 -3.39 22.14
C THR A 75 10.23 -3.70 22.23
N LYS A 76 9.38 -2.74 21.87
CA LYS A 76 7.94 -2.98 21.76
C LYS A 76 7.66 -3.85 20.52
N ILE A 77 6.75 -4.80 20.65
CA ILE A 77 6.27 -5.64 19.54
C ILE A 77 4.74 -5.66 19.56
N GLY A 78 4.13 -5.81 18.40
CA GLY A 78 2.67 -5.88 18.31
C GLY A 78 2.22 -6.52 17.00
N LYS A 79 1.03 -7.15 17.03
CA LYS A 79 0.43 -7.73 15.83
C LYS A 79 0.00 -6.64 14.87
N VAL A 80 0.15 -6.92 13.55
CA VAL A 80 -0.48 -6.12 12.49
C VAL A 80 -1.39 -7.04 11.69
N THR A 81 -2.66 -6.65 11.57
CA THR A 81 -3.65 -7.40 10.81
C THR A 81 -4.24 -6.50 9.73
N ILE A 82 -4.11 -6.89 8.47
CA ILE A 82 -4.74 -6.21 7.33
C ILE A 82 -5.79 -7.16 6.77
N GLY A 83 -7.03 -6.69 6.68
CA GLY A 83 -8.18 -7.42 6.16
C GLY A 83 -8.13 -7.61 4.65
N ASN A 84 -9.30 -7.89 4.07
CA ASN A 84 -9.46 -8.15 2.64
C ASN A 84 -9.86 -6.87 1.89
N HIS A 85 -9.54 -6.81 0.58
CA HIS A 85 -9.88 -5.67 -0.27
C HIS A 85 -9.38 -4.34 0.31
N VAL A 86 -8.09 -4.31 0.68
CA VAL A 86 -7.45 -3.14 1.28
C VAL A 86 -6.42 -2.55 0.30
N PHE A 87 -6.48 -1.24 0.13
CA PHE A 87 -5.47 -0.47 -0.60
C PHE A 87 -4.66 0.39 0.37
N ILE A 88 -3.35 0.25 0.34
CA ILE A 88 -2.43 1.07 1.14
C ILE A 88 -1.64 1.98 0.22
N GLY A 89 -1.86 3.28 0.35
CA GLY A 89 -1.23 4.34 -0.46
C GLY A 89 0.28 4.44 -0.29
N ALA A 90 0.94 5.00 -1.29
CA ALA A 90 2.40 5.09 -1.35
C ALA A 90 3.01 5.78 -0.12
N GLY A 91 4.12 5.24 0.38
CA GLY A 91 4.85 5.82 1.52
C GLY A 91 4.14 5.71 2.88
N THR A 92 3.02 4.99 2.96
CA THR A 92 2.30 4.77 4.23
C THR A 92 3.14 3.92 5.18
N ILE A 93 3.08 4.26 6.48
CA ILE A 93 3.69 3.50 7.57
C ILE A 93 2.59 2.92 8.45
N ILE A 94 2.62 1.60 8.68
CA ILE A 94 1.71 0.91 9.59
C ILE A 94 2.51 0.49 10.81
N LEU A 95 2.10 0.99 11.99
CA LEU A 95 2.79 0.75 13.26
C LEU A 95 2.35 -0.56 13.93
N PRO A 96 3.15 -1.09 14.89
CA PRO A 96 2.77 -2.28 15.65
C PRO A 96 1.46 -2.11 16.39
N ASN A 97 0.76 -3.22 16.60
CA ASN A 97 -0.52 -3.30 17.32
C ASN A 97 -1.66 -2.55 16.62
N THR A 98 -1.74 -2.66 15.29
CA THR A 98 -2.81 -2.06 14.48
C THR A 98 -3.59 -3.12 13.70
N ARG A 99 -4.89 -2.85 13.51
CA ARG A 99 -5.77 -3.64 12.67
C ARG A 99 -6.43 -2.74 11.63
N ILE A 100 -6.33 -3.11 10.35
CA ILE A 100 -7.03 -2.48 9.24
C ILE A 100 -8.13 -3.45 8.79
N ALA A 101 -9.39 -3.04 8.90
CA ALA A 101 -10.54 -3.86 8.53
C ALA A 101 -10.64 -4.04 7.01
N ASP A 102 -11.52 -4.96 6.60
CA ASP A 102 -11.85 -5.18 5.18
C ASP A 102 -12.40 -3.89 4.53
N ASN A 103 -12.25 -3.79 3.20
CA ASN A 103 -12.79 -2.68 2.41
C ASN A 103 -12.28 -1.31 2.90
N THR A 104 -10.98 -1.18 3.09
CA THR A 104 -10.34 0.04 3.60
C THR A 104 -9.34 0.61 2.58
N ILE A 105 -9.32 1.91 2.45
CA ILE A 105 -8.31 2.67 1.71
C ILE A 105 -7.52 3.51 2.70
N ILE A 106 -6.21 3.36 2.69
CA ILE A 106 -5.28 4.26 3.39
C ILE A 106 -4.61 5.15 2.35
N GLY A 107 -4.77 6.46 2.47
CA GLY A 107 -4.17 7.44 1.55
C GLY A 107 -2.65 7.49 1.67
N ALA A 108 -1.98 7.96 0.61
CA ALA A 108 -0.54 8.05 0.53
C ALA A 108 0.06 8.91 1.66
N GLY A 109 1.27 8.56 2.14
CA GLY A 109 1.99 9.29 3.18
C GLY A 109 1.36 9.22 4.58
N SER A 110 0.37 8.37 4.78
CA SER A 110 -0.29 8.23 6.08
C SER A 110 0.55 7.44 7.10
N VAL A 111 0.32 7.69 8.39
CA VAL A 111 0.88 6.88 9.48
C VAL A 111 -0.26 6.27 10.30
N VAL A 112 -0.44 4.96 10.16
CA VAL A 112 -1.49 4.23 10.88
C VAL A 112 -0.97 3.86 12.27
N THR A 113 -1.56 4.48 13.29
CA THR A 113 -1.21 4.31 14.70
C THR A 113 -2.25 3.52 15.48
N ASP A 114 -3.48 3.45 14.95
CA ASP A 114 -4.65 2.90 15.62
C ASP A 114 -5.45 2.00 14.65
N ASP A 115 -6.40 1.24 15.20
CA ASP A 115 -7.27 0.39 14.40
C ASP A 115 -8.12 1.21 13.41
N CYS A 116 -8.17 0.77 12.17
CA CYS A 116 -9.01 1.34 11.11
C CYS A 116 -10.20 0.42 10.82
N LYS A 117 -11.42 0.91 11.02
CA LYS A 117 -12.64 0.26 10.53
C LYS A 117 -12.73 0.41 9.01
N SER A 118 -13.71 -0.27 8.36
CA SER A 118 -13.95 -0.08 6.93
C SER A 118 -14.16 1.40 6.57
N GLY A 119 -13.50 1.88 5.50
CA GLY A 119 -13.58 3.27 5.04
C GLY A 119 -12.26 3.82 4.53
N VAL A 120 -12.18 5.13 4.42
CA VAL A 120 -11.03 5.87 3.90
C VAL A 120 -10.35 6.62 5.03
N TYR A 121 -9.03 6.47 5.14
CA TYR A 121 -8.18 7.09 6.16
C TYR A 121 -7.02 7.81 5.52
N VAL A 122 -6.66 8.99 6.03
CA VAL A 122 -5.48 9.74 5.56
C VAL A 122 -4.80 10.47 6.71
N GLY A 123 -3.54 10.81 6.50
CA GLY A 123 -2.78 11.72 7.36
C GLY A 123 -1.84 11.07 8.35
N ASN A 124 -1.19 11.89 9.17
CA ASN A 124 -0.27 11.50 10.24
C ASN A 124 -0.65 12.22 11.56
N PRO A 125 -1.25 11.51 12.52
CA PRO A 125 -1.72 10.13 12.43
C PRO A 125 -2.92 9.99 11.48
N ALA A 126 -3.11 8.79 10.91
CA ALA A 126 -4.23 8.51 9.98
C ALA A 126 -5.58 8.69 10.68
N ARG A 127 -6.50 9.43 10.03
CA ARG A 127 -7.86 9.69 10.53
C ARG A 127 -8.89 9.30 9.50
N TYR A 128 -10.02 8.84 9.98
CA TYR A 128 -11.18 8.51 9.15
C TYR A 128 -11.69 9.75 8.42
N ILE A 129 -11.96 9.61 7.13
CA ILE A 129 -12.47 10.68 6.26
C ILE A 129 -13.94 10.43 5.89
N CYS A 130 -14.22 9.25 5.33
CA CYS A 130 -15.55 8.87 4.86
C CYS A 130 -15.67 7.35 4.72
N SER A 131 -16.87 6.86 4.49
CA SER A 131 -17.08 5.47 4.12
C SER A 131 -16.52 5.17 2.73
N LEU A 132 -16.22 3.90 2.46
CA LEU A 132 -15.81 3.48 1.12
C LEU A 132 -16.89 3.77 0.07
N ALA A 133 -18.17 3.64 0.42
CA ALA A 133 -19.28 3.92 -0.48
C ALA A 133 -19.31 5.40 -0.88
N GLU A 134 -19.27 6.32 0.08
CA GLU A 134 -19.22 7.77 -0.18
C GLU A 134 -18.02 8.15 -1.04
N TYR A 135 -16.85 7.57 -0.76
CA TYR A 135 -15.64 7.78 -1.58
C TYR A 135 -15.86 7.34 -3.02
N LEU A 136 -16.32 6.09 -3.22
CA LEU A 136 -16.53 5.54 -4.56
C LEU A 136 -17.64 6.28 -5.34
N ASP A 137 -18.67 6.74 -4.68
CA ASP A 137 -19.74 7.49 -5.35
C ASP A 137 -19.24 8.87 -5.82
N LYS A 138 -18.41 9.54 -5.01
CA LYS A 138 -17.72 10.77 -5.42
C LYS A 138 -16.79 10.53 -6.64
N GLU A 139 -16.02 9.43 -6.63
CA GLU A 139 -15.14 9.11 -7.76
C GLU A 139 -15.93 8.76 -9.04
N LYS A 140 -17.07 8.05 -8.91
CA LYS A 140 -17.96 7.77 -10.05
C LYS A 140 -18.54 9.08 -10.63
N GLU A 141 -18.97 9.99 -9.79
CA GLU A 141 -19.47 11.30 -10.24
C GLU A 141 -18.37 12.06 -10.99
N LEU A 142 -17.17 12.07 -10.46
CA LEU A 142 -16.02 12.68 -11.13
C LEU A 142 -15.73 12.06 -12.50
N MET A 143 -15.87 10.73 -12.64
CA MET A 143 -15.71 10.03 -13.91
C MET A 143 -16.70 10.50 -15.01
N LEU A 144 -17.87 11.03 -14.63
CA LEU A 144 -18.84 11.55 -15.61
C LEU A 144 -18.40 12.88 -16.22
N HIS A 145 -17.48 13.59 -15.59
CA HIS A 145 -17.06 14.94 -15.97
C HIS A 145 -15.60 15.05 -16.35
N THR A 146 -14.87 13.93 -16.43
CA THR A 146 -13.44 13.89 -16.77
C THR A 146 -13.14 12.89 -17.88
N CYS A 147 -11.89 12.87 -18.32
CA CYS A 147 -11.43 11.91 -19.31
C CYS A 147 -11.39 10.50 -18.73
N VAL A 148 -12.02 9.55 -19.43
CA VAL A 148 -11.97 8.11 -19.07
C VAL A 148 -11.39 7.35 -20.26
N TYR A 149 -10.28 6.66 -20.02
CA TYR A 149 -9.50 5.95 -21.01
C TYR A 149 -9.69 4.43 -20.87
N ASP A 150 -9.72 3.73 -21.97
CA ASP A 150 -9.78 2.28 -22.00
C ASP A 150 -8.40 1.62 -21.89
N ARG A 151 -8.37 0.27 -22.00
CA ARG A 151 -7.11 -0.51 -21.88
C ARG A 151 -6.06 -0.19 -22.94
N GLU A 152 -6.44 0.40 -24.07
CA GLU A 152 -5.50 0.78 -25.12
C GLU A 152 -4.64 2.00 -24.76
N TRP A 153 -4.98 2.66 -23.66
CA TRP A 153 -4.23 3.79 -23.11
C TRP A 153 -3.27 3.41 -21.96
N THR A 154 -3.08 2.12 -21.70
CA THR A 154 -2.17 1.63 -20.66
C THR A 154 -0.75 1.40 -21.18
N ILE A 155 0.22 1.36 -20.27
CA ILE A 155 1.63 1.07 -20.58
C ILE A 155 1.74 -0.25 -21.36
N GLY A 156 2.52 -0.23 -22.44
CA GLY A 156 2.71 -1.37 -23.35
C GLY A 156 1.69 -1.47 -24.48
N ARG A 157 0.63 -0.65 -24.48
CA ARG A 157 -0.37 -0.55 -25.55
C ARG A 157 -0.53 0.85 -26.13
N ILE A 158 -0.27 1.86 -25.32
CA ILE A 158 -0.44 3.28 -25.67
C ILE A 158 0.57 3.68 -26.75
N THR A 159 0.08 4.36 -27.81
CA THR A 159 0.93 4.97 -28.84
C THR A 159 1.42 6.34 -28.42
N ASP A 160 2.44 6.88 -29.10
CA ASP A 160 2.98 8.20 -28.76
C ASP A 160 1.97 9.33 -29.03
N GLU A 161 1.17 9.23 -30.11
CA GLU A 161 0.09 10.18 -30.40
C GLU A 161 -0.97 10.20 -29.28
N ARG A 162 -1.29 9.01 -28.73
CA ARG A 162 -2.22 8.93 -27.60
C ARG A 162 -1.63 9.51 -26.31
N LYS A 163 -0.30 9.35 -26.06
CA LYS A 163 0.37 10.00 -24.94
C LYS A 163 0.29 11.52 -25.04
N ASP A 164 0.61 12.07 -26.24
CA ASP A 164 0.53 13.51 -26.47
C ASP A 164 -0.89 14.06 -26.31
N ARG A 165 -1.89 13.29 -26.75
CA ARG A 165 -3.29 13.63 -26.54
C ARG A 165 -3.66 13.58 -25.06
N MET A 166 -3.30 12.52 -24.32
CA MET A 166 -3.58 12.37 -22.89
C MET A 166 -2.95 13.53 -22.09
N VAL A 167 -1.72 13.93 -22.40
CA VAL A 167 -1.06 15.08 -21.74
C VAL A 167 -1.87 16.35 -21.94
N LYS A 168 -2.35 16.63 -23.15
CA LYS A 168 -3.17 17.82 -23.43
C LYS A 168 -4.54 17.79 -22.75
N GLU A 169 -5.19 16.62 -22.74
CA GLU A 169 -6.53 16.44 -22.15
C GLU A 169 -6.51 16.52 -20.61
N LEU A 170 -5.36 16.25 -19.97
CA LEU A 170 -5.19 16.25 -18.52
C LEU A 170 -4.46 17.49 -17.97
N ASP A 171 -4.34 18.54 -18.75
CA ASP A 171 -3.59 19.75 -18.37
C ASP A 171 -4.12 20.37 -17.06
N ASP A 172 -5.45 20.48 -16.92
CA ASP A 172 -6.12 21.09 -15.75
C ASP A 172 -7.07 20.12 -15.01
N GLN A 173 -7.02 18.83 -15.29
CA GLN A 173 -7.94 17.87 -14.70
C GLN A 173 -7.29 16.51 -14.46
N ILE A 174 -7.90 15.73 -13.58
CA ILE A 174 -7.58 14.29 -13.46
C ILE A 174 -8.38 13.48 -14.47
N GLY A 175 -7.89 12.26 -14.80
CA GLY A 175 -8.62 11.30 -15.61
C GLY A 175 -8.54 9.91 -15.02
N PHE A 176 -9.31 9.00 -15.58
CA PHE A 176 -9.33 7.59 -15.18
C PHE A 176 -8.87 6.70 -16.34
N VAL A 177 -8.12 5.65 -16.04
CA VAL A 177 -7.72 4.63 -17.00
C VAL A 177 -8.06 3.24 -16.49
N LYS A 178 -8.51 2.35 -17.40
CA LYS A 178 -9.03 1.02 -17.06
C LYS A 178 -7.92 0.01 -16.81
#